data_465179ccd8b2257ec562f848588eb72e
#
_entry.id   465179ccd8b2257ec562f848588eb72e
#
_cell.length_a   1.000
_cell.length_b   1.000
_cell.length_c   1.000
_cell.angle_alpha   90.00
_cell.angle_beta   90.00
_cell.angle_gamma   90.00
#
_symmetry.space_group_name_H-M   'P 1'
#
loop_
_entity.id
_entity.type
_entity.pdbx_description
1 polymer ?
#
loop_
_entity_poly.entity_id
_entity_poly.type
_entity_poly.pdbx_seq_one_letter_code
_entity_poly.pdbx_strand_id
1 'polypeptide(L)'
;MGMRKTRVARFKVGQVVRHRVFPFRGVIFDIDPEFNNTEEWYQSIPAEVRPHKDQPFYHLFAENAESEYVAYVSEQNLLPDTSDEPLRHPQIAEVFEKDSDGGYRPRVSRLN
;
A
#
# COMPACT_ATOMS: atom_id res chain seq x y z
N MET A 1 26.82 17.19 -11.19
CA MET A 1 25.86 16.32 -11.72
C MET A 1 25.31 15.34 -10.71
N GLY A 2 24.04 15.37 -10.57
CA GLY A 2 23.40 14.55 -9.60
C GLY A 2 23.17 13.15 -10.14
N MET A 3 23.49 12.17 -9.35
CA MET A 3 23.07 10.81 -9.67
C MET A 3 21.67 10.62 -9.15
N ARG A 4 20.84 10.01 -9.97
CA ARG A 4 19.51 9.71 -9.57
C ARG A 4 19.54 8.63 -8.49
N LYS A 5 18.92 8.90 -7.35
CA LYS A 5 18.81 7.89 -6.32
C LYS A 5 17.92 6.76 -6.80
N THR A 6 18.40 5.55 -6.64
CA THR A 6 17.59 4.38 -6.88
C THR A 6 16.99 3.94 -5.56
N ARG A 7 15.67 3.79 -5.52
CA ARG A 7 14.97 3.33 -4.33
C ARG A 7 14.45 1.94 -4.58
N VAL A 8 14.74 1.05 -3.64
CA VAL A 8 14.24 -0.32 -3.70
C VAL A 8 13.06 -0.42 -2.76
N ALA A 9 11.89 -0.66 -3.32
CA ALA A 9 10.69 -0.86 -2.52
C ALA A 9 10.74 -2.24 -1.87
N ARG A 10 10.45 -2.30 -0.57
CA ARG A 10 10.44 -3.58 0.16
C ARG A 10 9.23 -4.42 -0.18
N PHE A 11 8.16 -3.80 -0.61
CA PHE A 11 6.90 -4.47 -0.90
C PHE A 11 6.55 -4.28 -2.36
N LYS A 12 5.66 -5.12 -2.87
CA LYS A 12 5.31 -5.09 -4.29
C LYS A 12 3.80 -4.99 -4.48
N VAL A 13 3.39 -4.58 -5.67
CA VAL A 13 1.98 -4.55 -6.04
C VAL A 13 1.40 -5.96 -5.90
N GLY A 14 0.25 -6.07 -5.27
CA GLY A 14 -0.41 -7.34 -5.00
C GLY A 14 -0.08 -7.95 -3.65
N GLN A 15 0.91 -7.40 -2.94
CA GLN A 15 1.26 -7.90 -1.63
C GLN A 15 0.29 -7.36 -0.57
N VAL A 16 -0.08 -8.20 0.37
CA VAL A 16 -0.92 -7.80 1.50
C VAL A 16 -0.03 -7.34 2.64
N VAL A 17 -0.33 -6.15 3.15
CA VAL A 17 0.43 -5.53 4.23
C VAL A 17 -0.53 -5.04 5.30
N ARG A 18 0.02 -4.75 6.48
CA ARG A 18 -0.74 -4.16 7.57
C ARG A 18 0.03 -2.97 8.13
N HIS A 19 -0.70 -2.02 8.70
CA HIS A 19 -0.05 -0.88 9.36
C HIS A 19 0.52 -1.37 10.69
N ARG A 20 1.71 -0.90 11.02
CA ARG A 20 2.38 -1.36 12.25
C ARG A 20 1.77 -0.78 13.52
N VAL A 21 0.98 0.29 13.41
CA VAL A 21 0.40 0.97 14.57
C VAL A 21 -1.13 0.91 14.54
N PHE A 22 -1.73 1.31 13.41
CA PHE A 22 -3.18 1.40 13.29
C PHE A 22 -3.77 0.07 12.84
N PRO A 23 -5.02 -0.24 13.24
CA PRO A 23 -5.59 -1.57 13.00
C PRO A 23 -6.20 -1.68 11.60
N PHE A 24 -5.40 -1.55 10.57
CA PHE A 24 -5.87 -1.77 9.20
C PHE A 24 -4.84 -2.54 8.39
N ARG A 25 -5.31 -3.14 7.33
CA ARG A 25 -4.51 -3.91 6.38
C ARG A 25 -5.05 -3.70 4.98
N GLY A 26 -4.28 -4.07 3.98
CA GLY A 26 -4.72 -3.89 2.61
C GLY A 26 -3.76 -4.49 1.61
N VAL A 27 -4.17 -4.45 0.33
CA VAL A 27 -3.33 -4.91 -0.75
C VAL A 27 -2.78 -3.69 -1.49
N ILE A 28 -1.50 -3.74 -1.81
CA ILE A 28 -0.81 -2.66 -2.52
C ILE A 28 -1.25 -2.67 -3.98
N PHE A 29 -1.74 -1.52 -4.47
CA PHE A 29 -2.10 -1.42 -5.87
C PHE A 29 -1.24 -0.42 -6.65
N ASP A 30 -0.45 0.40 -5.96
CA ASP A 30 0.46 1.33 -6.62
C ASP A 30 1.57 1.74 -5.65
N ILE A 31 2.71 2.14 -6.18
CA ILE A 31 3.90 2.47 -5.39
C ILE A 31 4.48 3.77 -5.91
N ASP A 32 4.70 4.72 -5.01
CA ASP A 32 5.45 5.94 -5.33
C ASP A 32 6.85 5.81 -4.75
N PRO A 33 7.90 6.16 -5.51
CA PRO A 33 9.26 6.02 -4.99
C PRO A 33 9.55 6.95 -3.82
N GLU A 34 8.79 8.04 -3.69
CA GLU A 34 8.88 8.93 -2.56
C GLU A 34 7.55 9.63 -2.38
N PHE A 35 7.40 10.40 -1.31
CA PHE A 35 6.14 11.07 -0.99
C PHE A 35 5.63 11.88 -2.18
N ASN A 36 4.37 11.68 -2.52
CA ASN A 36 3.73 12.35 -3.63
C ASN A 36 2.28 12.67 -3.28
N ASN A 37 2.10 13.56 -2.33
CA ASN A 37 0.80 14.05 -1.93
C ASN A 37 0.96 15.48 -1.43
N THR A 38 -0.08 16.09 -0.91
CA THR A 38 -0.01 17.50 -0.52
C THR A 38 0.63 17.67 0.84
N GLU A 39 1.16 18.86 1.07
CA GLU A 39 1.74 19.19 2.37
C GLU A 39 0.66 19.18 3.45
N GLU A 40 -0.56 19.63 3.12
CA GLU A 40 -1.66 19.60 4.07
C GLU A 40 -1.97 18.18 4.52
N TRP A 41 -1.98 17.25 3.56
CA TRP A 41 -2.19 15.85 3.89
C TRP A 41 -1.09 15.33 4.81
N TYR A 42 0.16 15.69 4.49
CA TYR A 42 1.32 15.25 5.27
C TYR A 42 1.22 15.76 6.72
N GLN A 43 0.88 17.04 6.87
CA GLN A 43 0.78 17.64 8.20
C GLN A 43 -0.40 17.10 8.98
N SER A 44 -1.38 16.51 8.32
CA SER A 44 -2.52 15.90 9.00
C SER A 44 -2.18 14.56 9.66
N ILE A 45 -1.04 13.96 9.31
CA ILE A 45 -0.62 12.70 9.93
C ILE A 45 -0.21 12.99 11.37
N PRO A 46 -0.68 12.19 12.34
CA PRO A 46 -0.26 12.38 13.72
C PRO A 46 1.26 12.32 13.83
N ALA A 47 1.82 13.23 14.62
CA ALA A 47 3.27 13.40 14.70
C ALA A 47 3.99 12.10 15.07
N GLU A 48 3.34 11.25 15.87
CA GLU A 48 3.94 10.00 16.33
C GLU A 48 4.21 9.02 15.19
N VAL A 49 3.44 9.13 14.12
CA VAL A 49 3.57 8.19 12.99
C VAL A 49 3.91 8.91 11.69
N ARG A 50 4.18 10.23 11.77
CA ARG A 50 4.51 11.00 10.56
C ARG A 50 5.86 10.55 10.04
N PRO A 51 5.91 10.04 8.80
CA PRO A 51 7.13 9.43 8.28
C PRO A 51 8.01 10.42 7.55
N HIS A 52 9.24 10.02 7.27
CA HIS A 52 10.08 10.74 6.33
C HIS A 52 9.47 10.68 4.94
N LYS A 53 9.57 11.80 4.21
CA LYS A 53 9.10 11.84 2.82
C LYS A 53 9.99 11.07 1.86
N ASP A 54 11.22 10.84 2.25
CA ASP A 54 12.26 10.28 1.39
C ASP A 54 12.30 8.75 1.51
N GLN A 55 11.21 8.12 1.12
CA GLN A 55 11.06 6.67 1.13
C GLN A 55 9.87 6.29 0.27
N PRO A 56 9.76 5.01 -0.12
CA PRO A 56 8.57 4.60 -0.87
C PRO A 56 7.28 4.77 -0.09
N PHE A 57 6.24 5.18 -0.80
CA PHE A 57 4.88 5.25 -0.27
C PHE A 57 3.99 4.35 -1.11
N TYR A 58 3.01 3.75 -0.47
CA TYR A 58 2.18 2.72 -1.07
C TYR A 58 0.72 3.10 -1.02
N HIS A 59 0.04 2.83 -2.13
CA HIS A 59 -1.41 3.00 -2.24
C HIS A 59 -2.05 1.65 -1.99
N LEU A 60 -2.95 1.58 -1.02
CA LEU A 60 -3.58 0.33 -0.60
C LEU A 60 -5.08 0.36 -0.81
N PHE A 61 -5.62 -0.76 -1.28
CA PHE A 61 -7.03 -1.05 -1.03
C PHE A 61 -7.09 -1.61 0.38
N ALA A 62 -7.54 -0.80 1.32
CA ALA A 62 -7.40 -1.06 2.74
C ALA A 62 -8.74 -1.32 3.41
N GLU A 63 -8.67 -1.94 4.57
CA GLU A 63 -9.85 -2.17 5.39
C GLU A 63 -9.47 -2.22 6.86
N ASN A 64 -10.43 -1.82 7.69
CA ASN A 64 -10.36 -2.08 9.12
C ASN A 64 -11.59 -2.91 9.49
N ALA A 65 -11.89 -3.05 10.78
CA ALA A 65 -13.02 -3.87 11.21
C ALA A 65 -14.37 -3.34 10.71
N GLU A 66 -14.45 -2.06 10.35
CA GLU A 66 -15.72 -1.40 10.10
C GLU A 66 -15.92 -0.91 8.67
N SER A 67 -14.84 -0.69 7.92
CA SER A 67 -14.98 -0.06 6.61
C SER A 67 -13.84 -0.44 5.67
N GLU A 68 -14.04 -0.12 4.40
CA GLU A 68 -13.04 -0.28 3.35
C GLU A 68 -12.74 1.10 2.76
N TYR A 69 -11.47 1.34 2.40
CA TYR A 69 -11.05 2.65 1.90
C TYR A 69 -9.72 2.54 1.18
N VAL A 70 -9.27 3.65 0.61
CA VAL A 70 -7.93 3.72 0.00
C VAL A 70 -7.01 4.42 1.00
N ALA A 71 -5.86 3.80 1.27
CA ALA A 71 -4.88 4.36 2.19
C ALA A 71 -3.58 4.65 1.46
N TYR A 72 -2.86 5.65 1.93
CA TYR A 72 -1.55 6.04 1.41
C TYR A 72 -0.57 5.97 2.57
N VAL A 73 0.38 5.04 2.51
CA VAL A 73 1.20 4.68 3.69
C VAL A 73 2.66 4.57 3.31
N SER A 74 3.52 5.12 4.16
CA SER A 74 4.96 5.03 4.00
C SER A 74 5.46 3.62 4.28
N GLU A 75 6.57 3.28 3.67
CA GLU A 75 7.19 1.96 3.85
C GLU A 75 7.51 1.68 5.31
N GLN A 76 7.98 2.69 6.05
CA GLN A 76 8.36 2.48 7.45
C GLN A 76 7.19 2.10 8.35
N ASN A 77 5.97 2.39 7.92
CA ASN A 77 4.78 2.12 8.71
C ASN A 77 4.04 0.85 8.29
N LEU A 78 4.65 0.06 7.41
CA LEU A 78 4.02 -1.17 6.92
C LEU A 78 4.80 -2.41 7.31
N LEU A 79 4.06 -3.48 7.54
CA LEU A 79 4.58 -4.81 7.80
C LEU A 79 3.88 -5.79 6.88
N PRO A 80 4.55 -6.87 6.48
CA PRO A 80 3.85 -7.92 5.73
C PRO A 80 2.70 -8.47 6.56
N ASP A 81 1.57 -8.73 5.92
CA ASP A 81 0.45 -9.40 6.59
C ASP A 81 0.52 -10.88 6.29
N THR A 82 0.70 -11.66 7.33
CA THR A 82 0.84 -13.12 7.21
C THR A 82 -0.38 -13.86 7.73
N SER A 83 -1.47 -13.14 8.01
CA SER A 83 -2.68 -13.76 8.57
C SER A 83 -3.40 -14.66 7.58
N ASP A 84 -3.20 -14.42 6.29
CA ASP A 84 -3.84 -15.19 5.22
C ASP A 84 -5.36 -15.02 5.21
N GLU A 85 -5.88 -14.01 5.89
CA GLU A 85 -7.31 -13.75 5.91
C GLU A 85 -7.72 -12.98 4.66
N PRO A 86 -8.87 -13.33 4.06
CA PRO A 86 -9.34 -12.62 2.87
C PRO A 86 -9.60 -11.15 3.16
N LEU A 87 -9.37 -10.31 2.15
CA LEU A 87 -9.70 -8.90 2.19
C LEU A 87 -11.08 -8.69 1.58
N ARG A 88 -11.83 -7.72 2.12
CA ARG A 88 -13.21 -7.45 1.71
C ARG A 88 -13.34 -6.30 0.72
N HIS A 89 -12.29 -5.50 0.51
CA HIS A 89 -12.40 -4.28 -0.30
C HIS A 89 -12.93 -4.61 -1.69
N PRO A 90 -14.03 -3.99 -2.12
CA PRO A 90 -14.68 -4.39 -3.38
C PRO A 90 -13.85 -4.13 -4.62
N GLN A 91 -12.93 -3.18 -4.59
CA GLN A 91 -12.11 -2.89 -5.76
C GLN A 91 -11.01 -3.92 -6.00
N ILE A 92 -10.73 -4.77 -5.03
CA ILE A 92 -9.70 -5.80 -5.21
C ILE A 92 -10.04 -6.72 -6.36
N ALA A 93 -11.27 -7.20 -6.42
CA ALA A 93 -11.67 -8.12 -7.48
C ALA A 93 -11.65 -7.47 -8.87
N GLU A 94 -11.75 -6.15 -8.93
CA GLU A 94 -11.71 -5.42 -10.20
C GLU A 94 -10.30 -5.30 -10.75
N VAL A 95 -9.31 -5.24 -9.88
CA VAL A 95 -7.92 -4.98 -10.26
C VAL A 95 -7.06 -6.24 -10.17
N PHE A 96 -7.37 -7.11 -9.24
CA PHE A 96 -6.55 -8.27 -8.92
C PHE A 96 -7.31 -9.56 -9.05
N GLU A 97 -6.56 -10.64 -9.23
CA GLU A 97 -7.09 -12.00 -9.06
C GLU A 97 -6.20 -12.71 -8.06
N LYS A 98 -6.79 -13.72 -7.43
CA LYS A 98 -6.09 -14.47 -6.39
C LYS A 98 -4.98 -15.29 -7.03
N ASP A 99 -3.81 -15.22 -6.42
CA ASP A 99 -2.68 -16.04 -6.84
C ASP A 99 -2.72 -17.39 -6.13
N SER A 100 -2.08 -18.38 -6.72
CA SER A 100 -1.99 -19.71 -6.10
C SER A 100 -1.23 -19.67 -4.77
N ASP A 101 -0.39 -18.67 -4.58
CA ASP A 101 0.40 -18.50 -3.34
C ASP A 101 -0.38 -17.81 -2.23
N GLY A 102 -1.66 -17.51 -2.45
CA GLY A 102 -2.46 -16.82 -1.43
C GLY A 102 -2.42 -15.31 -1.54
N GLY A 103 -1.56 -14.74 -2.38
CA GLY A 103 -1.50 -13.31 -2.63
C GLY A 103 -2.40 -12.89 -3.77
N TYR A 104 -2.14 -11.71 -4.29
CA TYR A 104 -2.92 -11.14 -5.39
C TYR A 104 -1.98 -10.77 -6.52
N ARG A 105 -2.47 -10.88 -7.75
CA ARG A 105 -1.72 -10.40 -8.91
C ARG A 105 -2.65 -9.56 -9.77
N PRO A 106 -2.12 -8.52 -10.42
CA PRO A 106 -2.94 -7.69 -11.28
C PRO A 106 -3.58 -8.51 -12.40
N ARG A 107 -4.83 -8.19 -12.70
CA ARG A 107 -5.48 -8.82 -13.84
C ARG A 107 -4.81 -8.36 -15.11
N VAL A 108 -4.66 -9.28 -16.05
CA VAL A 108 -4.12 -8.93 -17.35
C VAL A 108 -5.13 -8.03 -18.05
N SER A 109 -4.66 -6.86 -18.43
CA SER A 109 -5.51 -5.93 -19.14
C SER A 109 -5.81 -6.49 -20.51
N ARG A 110 -7.07 -6.45 -20.89
CA ARG A 110 -7.46 -6.83 -22.25
C ARG A 110 -7.37 -5.60 -23.11
N LEU A 111 -6.37 -5.60 -23.94
CA LEU A 111 -6.23 -4.55 -24.93
C LEU A 111 -6.86 -5.04 -26.21
N ASN A 112 -7.81 -4.32 -26.65
CA ASN A 112 -8.50 -4.68 -27.86
C ASN A 112 -8.10 -3.77 -29.00
#